data_254d17ed8e69ed7a4a1936e8e300a9d0
#
_entry.id   254d17ed8e69ed7a4a1936e8e300a9d0
#
_cell.length_a   1.000
_cell.length_b   1.000
_cell.length_c   1.000
_cell.angle_alpha   90.00
_cell.angle_beta   90.00
_cell.angle_gamma   90.00
#
_symmetry.space_group_name_H-M   'P 1'
#
loop_
_entity.id
_entity.type
_entity.pdbx_description
1 polymer ?
#
loop_
_entity_poly.entity_id
_entity_poly.type
_entity_poly.pdbx_seq_one_letter_code
_entity_poly.pdbx_strand_id
1 'polypeptide(L)'
;MNVVGLYGAIGWNVVLSNNPKLEKEVNNSWTHGASVTLFKDDNHICSVSEERLSRVKYDGNFPRKSIEYCLSVGNLDKKDIDLVVIPSMANQQFYKYWINGTVVKKVKRYFPNARVQVVSHHICHAASTVFSCDYNEGAFVTLDNAGSVLFDTVGQIFACENHSLGYFNKRKGIFKYFPGVPQMNNFGNYYWLWAYHIYVNKIGKDIKLTDPYYRETFCGKVMGLSAYGNSKDLPKDGRIAMEGMPQVAMEFLPQTGKMGPYETLTPENKAQLLQYNFEQGMLTYFKLLKEETYIQDNLCLAGGVFLNILANSVLHENNIADNIHIPPFPDDTGLSFGAACYGIFKNKGKVNLPHNISLLGK
;
A
#
# COMPACT_ATOMS: atom_id res chain seq x y z
N MET A 1 1.23 -26.08 7.99
CA MET A 1 0.19 -25.55 7.08
C MET A 1 0.87 -24.79 5.95
N ASN A 2 0.50 -25.09 4.71
CA ASN A 2 1.03 -24.39 3.54
C ASN A 2 0.12 -23.24 3.17
N VAL A 3 0.65 -22.03 3.24
CA VAL A 3 -0.13 -20.77 3.08
C VAL A 3 0.43 -19.95 1.93
N VAL A 4 -0.47 -19.47 1.08
CA VAL A 4 -0.16 -18.52 0.02
C VAL A 4 -0.85 -17.17 0.34
N GLY A 5 -0.07 -16.12 0.48
CA GLY A 5 -0.54 -14.74 0.35
C GLY A 5 -0.53 -14.37 -1.14
N LEU A 6 -1.63 -13.83 -1.63
CA LEU A 6 -1.83 -13.59 -3.06
C LEU A 6 -2.39 -12.20 -3.30
N TYR A 7 -1.63 -11.33 -3.96
CA TYR A 7 -2.07 -9.99 -4.36
C TYR A 7 -1.91 -9.78 -5.87
N GLY A 8 -2.87 -9.10 -6.49
CA GLY A 8 -2.92 -8.80 -7.91
C GLY A 8 -4.36 -8.76 -8.44
N ALA A 9 -4.55 -8.69 -9.74
CA ALA A 9 -5.86 -8.63 -10.40
C ALA A 9 -6.65 -9.93 -10.24
N ILE A 10 -7.16 -10.19 -9.04
CA ILE A 10 -7.95 -11.37 -8.71
C ILE A 10 -9.44 -11.01 -8.86
N GLY A 11 -10.09 -11.54 -9.87
CA GLY A 11 -11.52 -11.30 -10.10
C GLY A 11 -11.85 -10.49 -11.34
N TRP A 12 -10.99 -9.58 -11.80
CA TRP A 12 -11.25 -8.79 -13.00
C TRP A 12 -11.08 -9.58 -14.29
N ASN A 13 -9.91 -10.18 -14.50
CA ASN A 13 -9.55 -10.84 -15.75
C ASN A 13 -10.18 -12.20 -15.94
N VAL A 14 -10.92 -12.69 -14.97
CA VAL A 14 -11.37 -14.09 -14.94
C VAL A 14 -12.79 -14.28 -15.36
N VAL A 15 -13.62 -13.30 -15.10
CA VAL A 15 -15.02 -13.33 -15.53
C VAL A 15 -15.11 -13.05 -17.04
N LEU A 16 -14.10 -12.39 -17.56
CA LEU A 16 -14.04 -11.93 -18.95
C LEU A 16 -13.07 -12.74 -19.83
N SER A 17 -12.40 -13.74 -19.27
CA SER A 17 -11.22 -14.38 -19.86
C SER A 17 -11.46 -15.32 -21.04
N ASN A 18 -12.67 -15.44 -21.55
CA ASN A 18 -12.87 -16.03 -22.87
C ASN A 18 -12.59 -15.05 -24.02
N ASN A 19 -12.24 -13.79 -23.70
CA ASN A 19 -11.93 -12.77 -24.69
C ASN A 19 -10.56 -12.11 -24.40
N PRO A 20 -9.49 -12.43 -25.16
CA PRO A 20 -8.16 -11.83 -24.98
C PRO A 20 -8.10 -10.31 -25.10
N LYS A 21 -9.06 -9.67 -25.80
CA LYS A 21 -9.17 -8.21 -25.89
C LYS A 21 -9.62 -7.59 -24.57
N LEU A 22 -10.54 -8.26 -23.88
CA LEU A 22 -10.99 -7.82 -22.56
C LEU A 22 -9.90 -8.01 -21.49
N GLU A 23 -9.04 -9.00 -21.60
CA GLU A 23 -7.85 -9.13 -20.74
C GLU A 23 -6.93 -7.90 -20.86
N LYS A 24 -6.73 -7.34 -22.04
CA LYS A 24 -5.91 -6.13 -22.26
C LYS A 24 -6.58 -4.85 -21.72
N GLU A 25 -7.88 -4.72 -21.85
CA GLU A 25 -8.63 -3.53 -21.38
C GLU A 25 -8.76 -3.51 -19.86
N VAL A 26 -8.85 -4.67 -19.24
CA VAL A 26 -8.95 -4.82 -17.78
C VAL A 26 -7.57 -4.76 -17.09
N ASN A 27 -6.50 -5.02 -17.81
CA ASN A 27 -5.11 -4.81 -17.33
C ASN A 27 -4.77 -3.35 -17.02
N ASN A 28 -5.59 -2.39 -17.43
CA ASN A 28 -5.52 -1.00 -17.01
C ASN A 28 -6.23 -0.74 -15.67
N SER A 29 -6.68 -1.78 -14.98
CA SER A 29 -7.33 -1.64 -13.69
C SER A 29 -6.33 -1.31 -12.59
N TRP A 30 -6.78 -0.55 -11.65
CA TRP A 30 -6.19 0.06 -10.46
C TRP A 30 -5.29 -0.82 -9.55
N THR A 31 -4.89 -2.00 -9.98
CA THR A 31 -3.94 -2.86 -9.27
C THR A 31 -2.53 -2.67 -9.79
N HIS A 32 -1.58 -2.60 -8.89
CA HIS A 32 -0.15 -2.56 -9.16
C HIS A 32 0.58 -3.41 -8.11
N GLY A 33 1.82 -3.78 -8.37
CA GLY A 33 2.63 -4.48 -7.39
C GLY A 33 2.16 -5.91 -7.07
N ALA A 34 1.55 -6.60 -8.06
CA ALA A 34 1.12 -7.98 -7.86
C ALA A 34 2.26 -8.85 -7.32
N SER A 35 1.95 -9.66 -6.31
CA SER A 35 2.96 -10.41 -5.56
C SER A 35 2.40 -11.71 -4.96
N VAL A 36 3.31 -12.62 -4.64
CA VAL A 36 3.01 -13.89 -3.98
C VAL A 36 4.00 -14.13 -2.86
N THR A 37 3.49 -14.61 -1.75
CA THR A 37 4.27 -15.08 -0.61
C THR A 37 3.88 -16.49 -0.27
N LEU A 38 4.85 -17.40 -0.10
CA LEU A 38 4.64 -18.78 0.27
C LEU A 38 5.23 -19.07 1.65
N PHE A 39 4.41 -19.68 2.49
CA PHE A 39 4.82 -20.38 3.71
C PHE A 39 4.58 -21.89 3.55
N LYS A 40 5.57 -22.69 3.91
CA LYS A 40 5.47 -24.16 3.99
C LYS A 40 5.70 -24.58 5.42
N ASP A 41 4.75 -25.36 5.95
CA ASP A 41 4.79 -25.81 7.35
C ASP A 41 5.01 -24.65 8.34
N ASP A 42 4.32 -23.52 8.07
CA ASP A 42 4.37 -22.27 8.83
C ASP A 42 5.72 -21.53 8.79
N ASN A 43 6.66 -21.97 7.96
CA ASN A 43 7.93 -21.29 7.73
C ASN A 43 7.89 -20.51 6.42
N HIS A 44 8.39 -19.29 6.42
CA HIS A 44 8.51 -18.48 5.21
C HIS A 44 9.50 -19.13 4.23
N ILE A 45 9.07 -19.30 2.97
CA ILE A 45 9.86 -19.89 1.89
C ILE A 45 10.35 -18.81 0.94
N CYS A 46 9.43 -17.99 0.41
CA CYS A 46 9.77 -16.91 -0.50
C CYS A 46 8.64 -15.88 -0.59
N SER A 47 9.01 -14.68 -1.00
CA SER A 47 8.11 -13.62 -1.45
C SER A 47 8.65 -13.02 -2.75
N VAL A 48 7.79 -12.84 -3.75
CA VAL A 48 8.22 -12.29 -5.03
C VAL A 48 7.11 -11.46 -5.68
N SER A 49 7.46 -10.29 -6.23
CA SER A 49 6.55 -9.51 -7.05
C SER A 49 6.57 -9.98 -8.51
N GLU A 50 5.42 -9.95 -9.16
CA GLU A 50 5.23 -10.44 -10.54
C GLU A 50 6.12 -9.67 -11.53
N GLU A 51 6.35 -8.38 -11.30
CA GLU A 51 7.22 -7.56 -12.15
C GLU A 51 8.65 -8.10 -12.29
N ARG A 52 9.17 -8.81 -11.26
CA ARG A 52 10.52 -9.39 -11.29
C ARG A 52 10.63 -10.53 -12.29
N LEU A 53 9.53 -11.22 -12.53
CA LEU A 53 9.43 -12.37 -13.40
C LEU A 53 8.79 -12.06 -14.76
N SER A 54 7.78 -11.17 -14.78
CA SER A 54 7.12 -10.72 -16.01
C SER A 54 7.95 -9.72 -16.79
N ARG A 55 8.84 -8.97 -16.11
CA ARG A 55 9.60 -7.83 -16.63
C ARG A 55 8.71 -6.65 -17.05
N VAL A 56 7.49 -6.62 -16.57
CA VAL A 56 6.56 -5.48 -16.72
C VAL A 56 6.59 -4.69 -15.43
N LYS A 57 7.06 -3.45 -15.48
CA LYS A 57 7.15 -2.57 -14.30
C LYS A 57 5.76 -2.32 -13.72
N TYR A 58 5.63 -2.41 -12.40
CA TYR A 58 4.37 -2.28 -11.66
C TYR A 58 3.27 -3.25 -12.14
N ASP A 59 3.65 -4.46 -12.59
CA ASP A 59 2.69 -5.46 -13.03
C ASP A 59 1.64 -5.73 -11.95
N GLY A 60 0.38 -5.41 -12.27
CA GLY A 60 -0.77 -5.60 -11.38
C GLY A 60 -1.63 -6.79 -11.79
N ASN A 61 -1.22 -7.56 -12.80
CA ASN A 61 -1.98 -8.70 -13.29
C ASN A 61 -2.08 -9.83 -12.25
N PHE A 62 -2.85 -10.86 -12.58
CA PHE A 62 -2.85 -12.09 -11.78
C PHE A 62 -1.45 -12.73 -11.78
N PRO A 63 -0.80 -12.93 -10.61
CA PRO A 63 0.63 -13.22 -10.50
C PRO A 63 0.96 -14.67 -10.79
N ARG A 64 0.78 -15.11 -12.04
CA ARG A 64 0.97 -16.51 -12.47
C ARG A 64 2.41 -16.98 -12.33
N LYS A 65 3.36 -16.17 -12.79
CA LYS A 65 4.79 -16.50 -12.73
C LYS A 65 5.28 -16.56 -11.28
N SER A 66 4.81 -15.64 -10.45
CA SER A 66 5.13 -15.64 -9.02
C SER A 66 4.56 -16.85 -8.29
N ILE A 67 3.35 -17.31 -8.63
CA ILE A 67 2.78 -18.54 -8.10
C ILE A 67 3.67 -19.75 -8.49
N GLU A 68 3.97 -19.89 -9.77
CA GLU A 68 4.78 -21.01 -10.29
C GLU A 68 6.18 -21.01 -9.66
N TYR A 69 6.80 -19.84 -9.56
CA TYR A 69 8.10 -19.68 -8.91
C TYR A 69 8.07 -20.09 -7.43
N CYS A 70 7.13 -19.56 -6.65
CA CYS A 70 7.04 -19.87 -5.23
C CYS A 70 6.76 -21.34 -4.97
N LEU A 71 5.87 -21.97 -5.74
CA LEU A 71 5.59 -23.41 -5.64
C LEU A 71 6.83 -24.25 -5.97
N SER A 72 7.57 -23.88 -7.03
CA SER A 72 8.82 -24.54 -7.40
C SER A 72 9.87 -24.45 -6.29
N VAL A 73 10.09 -23.26 -5.73
CA VAL A 73 11.04 -23.05 -4.61
C VAL A 73 10.62 -23.84 -3.37
N GLY A 74 9.32 -23.92 -3.08
CA GLY A 74 8.77 -24.67 -1.96
C GLY A 74 8.74 -26.19 -2.19
N ASN A 75 8.99 -26.65 -3.42
CA ASN A 75 8.76 -28.03 -3.83
C ASN A 75 7.35 -28.50 -3.42
N LEU A 76 6.34 -27.75 -3.90
CA LEU A 76 4.92 -28.00 -3.64
C LEU A 76 4.11 -27.96 -4.92
N ASP A 77 3.05 -28.75 -4.96
CA ASP A 77 2.01 -28.68 -5.98
C ASP A 77 0.89 -27.73 -5.56
N LYS A 78 0.10 -27.25 -6.52
CA LYS A 78 -1.09 -26.41 -6.27
C LYS A 78 -2.10 -27.02 -5.31
N LYS A 79 -2.19 -28.37 -5.28
CA LYS A 79 -3.09 -29.15 -4.40
C LYS A 79 -2.61 -29.21 -2.94
N ASP A 80 -1.32 -28.89 -2.70
CA ASP A 80 -0.71 -28.99 -1.38
C ASP A 80 -0.92 -27.69 -0.54
N ILE A 81 -1.56 -26.67 -1.13
CA ILE A 81 -1.85 -25.42 -0.44
C ILE A 81 -3.13 -25.55 0.37
N ASP A 82 -3.02 -25.27 1.68
CA ASP A 82 -4.12 -25.37 2.64
C ASP A 82 -4.94 -24.06 2.75
N LEU A 83 -4.27 -22.92 2.61
CA LEU A 83 -4.86 -21.59 2.77
C LEU A 83 -4.32 -20.60 1.74
N VAL A 84 -5.23 -19.87 1.08
CA VAL A 84 -4.90 -18.69 0.28
C VAL A 84 -5.52 -17.46 0.95
N VAL A 85 -4.69 -16.47 1.25
CA VAL A 85 -5.11 -15.21 1.85
C VAL A 85 -4.94 -14.08 0.84
N ILE A 86 -6.02 -13.32 0.65
CA ILE A 86 -6.11 -12.28 -0.38
C ILE A 86 -6.41 -10.94 0.29
N PRO A 87 -5.62 -9.88 0.06
CA PRO A 87 -5.99 -8.53 0.43
C PRO A 87 -7.25 -8.08 -0.31
N SER A 88 -8.16 -7.41 0.38
CA SER A 88 -9.27 -6.71 -0.29
C SER A 88 -8.75 -5.48 -1.05
N MET A 89 -9.57 -4.97 -1.96
CA MET A 89 -9.20 -3.86 -2.83
C MET A 89 -10.22 -2.72 -2.73
N ALA A 90 -9.78 -1.49 -2.98
CA ALA A 90 -10.62 -0.29 -3.07
C ALA A 90 -11.50 -0.29 -4.34
N ASN A 91 -12.23 -1.37 -4.59
CA ASN A 91 -12.95 -1.57 -5.83
C ASN A 91 -14.30 -2.24 -5.60
N GLN A 92 -15.39 -1.56 -5.99
CA GLN A 92 -16.74 -2.09 -5.89
C GLN A 92 -16.91 -3.44 -6.59
N GLN A 93 -16.28 -3.61 -7.75
CA GLN A 93 -16.41 -4.86 -8.50
C GLN A 93 -15.70 -6.01 -7.80
N PHE A 94 -14.59 -5.76 -7.11
CA PHE A 94 -13.94 -6.79 -6.28
C PHE A 94 -14.92 -7.32 -5.25
N TYR A 95 -15.64 -6.45 -4.53
CA TYR A 95 -16.63 -6.87 -3.54
C TYR A 95 -17.82 -7.60 -4.17
N LYS A 96 -18.31 -7.14 -5.32
CA LYS A 96 -19.36 -7.85 -6.07
C LYS A 96 -18.93 -9.27 -6.43
N TYR A 97 -17.69 -9.44 -6.92
CA TYR A 97 -17.14 -10.76 -7.27
C TYR A 97 -16.75 -11.59 -6.05
N TRP A 98 -16.38 -10.95 -4.97
CA TRP A 98 -16.16 -11.63 -3.69
C TRP A 98 -17.49 -12.19 -3.15
N ILE A 99 -18.50 -11.36 -3.00
CA ILE A 99 -19.83 -11.73 -2.46
C ILE A 99 -20.48 -12.83 -3.28
N ASN A 100 -20.42 -12.78 -4.61
CA ASN A 100 -21.00 -13.82 -5.48
C ASN A 100 -20.12 -15.08 -5.62
N GLY A 101 -19.01 -15.16 -4.90
CA GLY A 101 -18.12 -16.31 -4.89
C GLY A 101 -17.19 -16.45 -6.11
N THR A 102 -17.17 -15.49 -7.03
CA THR A 102 -16.33 -15.55 -8.24
C THR A 102 -14.84 -15.56 -7.88
N VAL A 103 -14.40 -14.74 -6.93
CA VAL A 103 -13.01 -14.72 -6.45
C VAL A 103 -12.61 -16.10 -5.91
N VAL A 104 -13.45 -16.68 -5.06
CA VAL A 104 -13.22 -18.01 -4.48
C VAL A 104 -13.12 -19.08 -5.57
N LYS A 105 -14.05 -19.10 -6.52
CA LYS A 105 -14.05 -20.05 -7.64
C LYS A 105 -12.77 -19.97 -8.47
N LYS A 106 -12.26 -18.74 -8.68
CA LYS A 106 -11.03 -18.53 -9.41
C LYS A 106 -9.83 -19.09 -8.67
N VAL A 107 -9.67 -18.69 -7.42
CA VAL A 107 -8.54 -19.15 -6.60
C VAL A 107 -8.55 -20.67 -6.51
N LYS A 108 -9.71 -21.29 -6.36
CA LYS A 108 -9.84 -22.76 -6.33
C LYS A 108 -9.50 -23.46 -7.65
N ARG A 109 -9.52 -22.78 -8.79
CA ARG A 109 -8.96 -23.36 -10.05
C ARG A 109 -7.44 -23.53 -10.00
N TYR A 110 -6.76 -22.64 -9.28
CA TYR A 110 -5.31 -22.72 -9.07
C TYR A 110 -4.96 -23.59 -7.86
N PHE A 111 -5.71 -23.46 -6.77
CA PHE A 111 -5.46 -24.10 -5.48
C PHE A 111 -6.72 -24.88 -5.05
N PRO A 112 -6.96 -26.09 -5.63
CA PRO A 112 -8.26 -26.77 -5.50
C PRO A 112 -8.63 -27.12 -4.06
N ASN A 113 -7.65 -27.43 -3.22
CA ASN A 113 -7.85 -27.83 -1.84
C ASN A 113 -7.84 -26.66 -0.85
N ALA A 114 -7.35 -25.49 -1.28
CA ALA A 114 -7.15 -24.36 -0.37
C ALA A 114 -8.46 -23.76 0.16
N ARG A 115 -8.49 -23.45 1.44
CA ARG A 115 -9.44 -22.49 1.99
C ARG A 115 -9.04 -21.11 1.52
N VAL A 116 -10.01 -20.26 1.17
CA VAL A 116 -9.78 -18.89 0.70
C VAL A 116 -10.28 -17.90 1.77
N GLN A 117 -9.44 -16.96 2.13
CA GLN A 117 -9.73 -15.89 3.08
C GLN A 117 -9.42 -14.54 2.44
N VAL A 118 -10.34 -13.58 2.57
CA VAL A 118 -10.10 -12.17 2.23
C VAL A 118 -9.87 -11.39 3.51
N VAL A 119 -8.89 -10.49 3.49
CA VAL A 119 -8.46 -9.67 4.63
C VAL A 119 -8.42 -8.22 4.19
N SER A 120 -8.72 -7.27 5.08
CA SER A 120 -8.59 -5.83 4.76
C SER A 120 -7.20 -5.50 4.25
N HIS A 121 -7.14 -4.64 3.23
CA HIS A 121 -5.92 -4.12 2.63
C HIS A 121 -4.98 -3.53 3.70
N HIS A 122 -5.49 -2.64 4.53
CA HIS A 122 -4.70 -2.02 5.59
C HIS A 122 -4.29 -2.99 6.71
N ILE A 123 -5.07 -4.04 6.98
CA ILE A 123 -4.61 -5.13 7.86
C ILE A 123 -3.41 -5.84 7.24
N CYS A 124 -3.38 -6.03 5.92
CA CYS A 124 -2.23 -6.64 5.26
C CYS A 124 -0.99 -5.74 5.32
N HIS A 125 -1.13 -4.42 5.11
CA HIS A 125 -0.04 -3.48 5.36
C HIS A 125 0.45 -3.52 6.81
N ALA A 126 -0.45 -3.46 7.78
CA ALA A 126 -0.10 -3.54 9.19
C ALA A 126 0.62 -4.86 9.54
N ALA A 127 0.13 -5.98 9.02
CA ALA A 127 0.75 -7.27 9.23
C ALA A 127 2.13 -7.36 8.55
N SER A 128 2.31 -6.74 7.38
CA SER A 128 3.61 -6.74 6.70
C SER A 128 4.69 -6.08 7.55
N THR A 129 4.41 -4.95 8.17
CA THR A 129 5.38 -4.25 9.02
C THR A 129 5.51 -4.90 10.40
N VAL A 130 4.41 -5.30 11.05
CA VAL A 130 4.44 -5.91 12.38
C VAL A 130 5.19 -7.23 12.37
N PHE A 131 4.95 -8.10 11.38
CA PHE A 131 5.62 -9.41 11.38
C PHE A 131 7.03 -9.35 10.78
N SER A 132 7.41 -8.28 10.06
CA SER A 132 8.78 -8.10 9.58
C SER A 132 9.74 -7.43 10.58
N CYS A 133 9.23 -6.79 11.63
CA CYS A 133 10.07 -6.18 12.66
C CYS A 133 10.51 -7.18 13.74
N ASP A 134 11.61 -6.86 14.42
CA ASP A 134 12.12 -7.66 15.55
C ASP A 134 11.43 -7.33 16.89
N TYR A 135 10.57 -6.30 16.94
CA TYR A 135 9.88 -5.91 18.16
C TYR A 135 8.83 -6.93 18.57
N ASN A 136 8.70 -7.17 19.87
CA ASN A 136 7.65 -8.04 20.43
C ASN A 136 6.32 -7.31 20.61
N GLU A 137 6.37 -6.00 20.85
CA GLU A 137 5.20 -5.15 21.05
C GLU A 137 5.45 -3.73 20.56
N GLY A 138 4.40 -3.01 20.27
CA GLY A 138 4.45 -1.65 19.79
C GLY A 138 3.15 -1.20 19.13
N ALA A 139 3.20 0.00 18.57
CA ALA A 139 2.14 0.55 17.73
C ALA A 139 2.43 0.30 16.24
N PHE A 140 1.39 0.36 15.43
CA PHE A 140 1.54 0.46 13.98
C PHE A 140 0.63 1.54 13.39
N VAL A 141 1.08 2.16 12.32
CA VAL A 141 0.30 3.08 11.49
C VAL A 141 0.46 2.69 10.03
N THR A 142 -0.66 2.64 9.31
CA THR A 142 -0.64 2.44 7.87
C THR A 142 -1.23 3.66 7.18
N LEU A 143 -0.54 4.16 6.15
CA LEU A 143 -0.99 5.28 5.33
C LEU A 143 -0.86 4.93 3.86
N ASP A 144 -1.98 5.01 3.15
CA ASP A 144 -2.01 4.72 1.72
C ASP A 144 -2.96 5.66 0.98
N ASN A 145 -2.97 5.58 -0.35
CA ASN A 145 -3.91 6.34 -1.16
C ASN A 145 -5.34 5.80 -1.02
N ALA A 146 -5.51 4.49 -1.17
CA ALA A 146 -6.80 3.82 -1.06
C ALA A 146 -6.63 2.33 -0.73
N GLY A 147 -7.30 1.88 0.32
CA GLY A 147 -7.32 0.47 0.75
C GLY A 147 -8.67 -0.20 0.53
N SER A 148 -9.26 -0.72 1.58
CA SER A 148 -10.55 -1.39 1.53
C SER A 148 -11.71 -0.42 1.35
N VAL A 149 -12.76 -0.86 0.68
CA VAL A 149 -14.02 -0.11 0.65
C VAL A 149 -14.72 -0.20 2.01
N LEU A 150 -15.23 0.90 2.49
CA LEU A 150 -16.02 1.00 3.71
C LEU A 150 -17.50 1.14 3.36
N PHE A 151 -18.34 0.38 4.05
CA PHE A 151 -19.77 0.36 3.86
C PHE A 151 -20.45 1.06 5.04
N ASP A 152 -21.51 1.79 4.74
CA ASP A 152 -22.40 2.34 5.76
C ASP A 152 -23.28 1.25 6.40
N THR A 153 -24.14 1.65 7.32
CA THR A 153 -25.07 0.75 8.04
C THR A 153 -26.13 0.10 7.17
N VAL A 154 -26.36 0.63 5.96
CA VAL A 154 -27.30 0.06 4.96
C VAL A 154 -26.59 -0.67 3.82
N GLY A 155 -25.26 -0.85 3.92
CA GLY A 155 -24.47 -1.59 2.95
C GLY A 155 -24.07 -0.81 1.70
N GLN A 156 -24.19 0.52 1.70
CA GLN A 156 -23.73 1.37 0.61
C GLN A 156 -22.26 1.75 0.85
N ILE A 157 -21.48 1.82 -0.23
CA ILE A 157 -20.11 2.29 -0.18
C ILE A 157 -20.10 3.79 0.04
N PHE A 158 -19.48 4.24 1.13
CA PHE A 158 -19.36 5.67 1.40
C PHE A 158 -17.93 6.19 1.27
N ALA A 159 -16.91 5.34 1.40
CA ALA A 159 -15.52 5.73 1.32
C ALA A 159 -14.57 4.55 1.09
N CYS A 160 -13.29 4.85 0.86
CA CYS A 160 -12.19 3.90 0.92
C CYS A 160 -11.33 4.19 2.14
N GLU A 161 -10.87 3.14 2.80
CA GLU A 161 -9.88 3.24 3.87
C GLU A 161 -8.55 3.76 3.31
N ASN A 162 -7.96 4.77 3.92
CA ASN A 162 -6.70 5.37 3.50
C ASN A 162 -5.64 5.42 4.62
N HIS A 163 -6.05 5.14 5.85
CA HIS A 163 -5.15 5.00 6.98
C HIS A 163 -5.74 4.06 8.03
N SER A 164 -4.87 3.50 8.85
CA SER A 164 -5.26 2.78 10.04
C SER A 164 -4.16 2.85 11.09
N LEU A 165 -4.53 2.58 12.30
CA LEU A 165 -3.62 2.51 13.43
C LEU A 165 -3.97 1.32 14.33
N GLY A 166 -3.05 0.95 15.19
CA GLY A 166 -3.28 -0.11 16.13
C GLY A 166 -2.06 -0.45 16.95
N TYR A 167 -2.19 -1.53 17.71
CA TYR A 167 -1.10 -2.04 18.53
C TYR A 167 -1.01 -3.56 18.45
N PHE A 168 0.17 -4.06 18.76
CA PHE A 168 0.45 -5.49 18.76
C PHE A 168 1.28 -5.91 19.96
N ASN A 169 1.09 -7.17 20.37
CA ASN A 169 2.01 -7.89 21.25
C ASN A 169 2.10 -9.33 20.76
N LYS A 170 3.22 -9.67 20.13
CA LYS A 170 3.45 -10.98 19.49
C LYS A 170 3.45 -12.12 20.51
N ARG A 171 4.01 -11.88 21.71
CA ARG A 171 4.08 -12.91 22.78
C ARG A 171 2.71 -13.25 23.33
N LYS A 172 1.83 -12.25 23.45
CA LYS A 172 0.45 -12.41 23.94
C LYS A 172 -0.54 -12.74 22.82
N GLY A 173 -0.12 -12.85 21.57
CA GLY A 173 -1.00 -13.06 20.42
C GLY A 173 -1.99 -11.91 20.19
N ILE A 174 -1.59 -10.67 20.49
CA ILE A 174 -2.43 -9.48 20.34
C ILE A 174 -2.08 -8.79 19.03
N PHE A 175 -3.10 -8.51 18.23
CA PHE A 175 -3.06 -7.66 17.05
C PHE A 175 -4.39 -6.89 17.01
N LYS A 176 -4.36 -5.64 17.46
CA LYS A 176 -5.53 -4.75 17.50
C LYS A 176 -5.44 -3.72 16.40
N TYR A 177 -6.48 -3.65 15.60
CA TYR A 177 -6.58 -2.84 14.42
C TYR A 177 -7.77 -1.88 14.56
N PHE A 178 -7.54 -0.62 14.22
CA PHE A 178 -8.53 0.44 14.20
C PHE A 178 -8.52 1.11 12.83
N PRO A 179 -9.59 0.96 12.03
CA PRO A 179 -9.70 1.65 10.75
C PRO A 179 -9.84 3.16 11.01
N GLY A 180 -9.14 3.95 10.22
CA GLY A 180 -9.23 5.39 10.30
C GLY A 180 -10.47 5.95 9.62
N VAL A 181 -10.82 7.20 9.94
CA VAL A 181 -11.92 7.92 9.30
C VAL A 181 -11.47 8.37 7.90
N PRO A 182 -12.16 7.96 6.83
CA PRO A 182 -11.66 8.08 5.45
C PRO A 182 -11.42 9.50 4.94
N GLN A 183 -12.07 10.49 5.54
CA GLN A 183 -11.98 11.89 5.11
C GLN A 183 -10.84 12.66 5.79
N MET A 184 -10.18 12.07 6.78
CA MET A 184 -9.08 12.69 7.50
C MET A 184 -7.75 12.10 7.03
N ASN A 185 -6.76 12.98 6.82
CA ASN A 185 -5.36 12.59 6.63
C ASN A 185 -5.08 11.68 5.41
N ASN A 186 -5.71 11.94 4.26
CA ASN A 186 -5.38 11.21 3.04
C ASN A 186 -4.06 11.72 2.41
N PHE A 187 -2.96 11.44 3.09
CA PHE A 187 -1.61 11.82 2.69
C PHE A 187 -1.23 11.26 1.32
N GLY A 188 -1.62 10.02 1.03
CA GLY A 188 -1.33 9.37 -0.24
C GLY A 188 -1.98 10.10 -1.41
N ASN A 189 -3.29 10.35 -1.34
CA ASN A 189 -4.02 11.07 -2.39
C ASN A 189 -3.54 12.51 -2.56
N TYR A 190 -3.26 13.21 -1.45
CA TYR A 190 -2.72 14.56 -1.48
C TYR A 190 -1.41 14.62 -2.27
N TYR A 191 -0.43 13.82 -1.87
CA TYR A 191 0.87 13.80 -2.53
C TYR A 191 0.74 13.37 -4.00
N TRP A 192 -0.08 12.36 -4.27
CA TRP A 192 -0.31 11.83 -5.61
C TRP A 192 -0.89 12.87 -6.56
N LEU A 193 -1.94 13.60 -6.16
CA LEU A 193 -2.57 14.64 -6.99
C LEU A 193 -1.61 15.77 -7.33
N TRP A 194 -0.92 16.32 -6.33
CA TRP A 194 0.04 17.40 -6.53
C TRP A 194 1.25 16.95 -7.37
N ALA A 195 1.79 15.76 -7.07
CA ALA A 195 2.90 15.22 -7.84
C ALA A 195 2.53 14.98 -9.30
N TYR A 196 1.31 14.55 -9.60
CA TYR A 196 0.82 14.43 -10.97
C TYR A 196 0.89 15.74 -11.72
N HIS A 197 0.33 16.82 -11.18
CA HIS A 197 0.37 18.14 -11.81
C HIS A 197 1.78 18.65 -12.03
N ILE A 198 2.63 18.55 -11.05
CA ILE A 198 4.03 18.97 -11.15
C ILE A 198 4.75 18.18 -12.25
N TYR A 199 4.54 16.87 -12.29
CA TYR A 199 5.21 16.00 -13.25
C TYR A 199 4.74 16.27 -14.69
N VAL A 200 3.44 16.42 -14.92
CA VAL A 200 2.89 16.79 -16.23
C VAL A 200 3.45 18.12 -16.71
N ASN A 201 3.46 19.14 -15.85
CA ASN A 201 4.03 20.46 -16.17
C ASN A 201 5.52 20.37 -16.50
N LYS A 202 6.29 19.55 -15.78
CA LYS A 202 7.74 19.39 -15.99
C LYS A 202 8.05 18.72 -17.33
N ILE A 203 7.31 17.70 -17.72
CA ILE A 203 7.58 16.96 -18.97
C ILE A 203 6.87 17.54 -20.19
N GLY A 204 5.91 18.47 -19.99
CA GLY A 204 5.17 19.12 -21.08
C GLY A 204 4.35 18.16 -21.96
N LYS A 205 3.90 17.04 -21.41
CA LYS A 205 3.13 16.00 -22.12
C LYS A 205 1.97 15.52 -21.26
N ASP A 206 0.83 15.29 -21.90
CA ASP A 206 -0.27 14.57 -21.29
C ASP A 206 0.15 13.12 -20.99
N ILE A 207 0.05 12.76 -19.74
CA ILE A 207 0.31 11.39 -19.29
C ILE A 207 -1.01 10.66 -19.21
N LYS A 208 -1.07 9.51 -19.88
CA LYS A 208 -2.21 8.62 -19.70
C LYS A 208 -2.07 7.91 -18.35
N LEU A 209 -2.89 8.29 -17.38
CA LEU A 209 -2.97 7.62 -16.08
C LEU A 209 -3.40 6.14 -16.18
N THR A 210 -3.83 5.72 -17.36
CA THR A 210 -4.05 4.31 -17.69
C THR A 210 -2.76 3.52 -17.90
N ASP A 211 -1.60 4.21 -18.08
CA ASP A 211 -0.29 3.56 -18.11
C ASP A 211 0.24 3.39 -16.68
N PRO A 212 0.33 2.15 -16.17
CA PRO A 212 0.78 1.88 -14.80
C PRO A 212 2.16 2.45 -14.50
N TYR A 213 3.07 2.44 -15.47
CA TYR A 213 4.42 2.96 -15.29
C TYR A 213 4.40 4.45 -14.91
N TYR A 214 3.65 5.27 -15.63
CA TYR A 214 3.58 6.69 -15.30
C TYR A 214 2.80 6.92 -14.02
N ARG A 215 1.67 6.25 -13.85
CA ARG A 215 0.82 6.41 -12.67
C ARG A 215 1.57 6.16 -11.36
N GLU A 216 2.46 5.16 -11.34
CA GLU A 216 3.13 4.75 -10.11
C GLU A 216 4.52 5.38 -9.92
N THR A 217 5.13 5.95 -10.98
CA THR A 217 6.50 6.46 -10.88
C THR A 217 6.62 7.95 -10.62
N PHE A 218 5.60 8.75 -10.94
CA PHE A 218 5.76 10.21 -10.87
C PHE A 218 5.92 10.74 -9.45
N CYS A 219 5.30 10.12 -8.44
CA CYS A 219 5.48 10.52 -7.04
C CYS A 219 6.97 10.48 -6.62
N GLY A 220 7.64 9.37 -6.86
CA GLY A 220 9.07 9.25 -6.58
C GLY A 220 9.95 10.21 -7.40
N LYS A 221 9.57 10.48 -8.65
CA LYS A 221 10.28 11.45 -9.50
C LYS A 221 10.11 12.89 -8.99
N VAL A 222 8.91 13.24 -8.52
CA VAL A 222 8.65 14.57 -7.93
C VAL A 222 9.32 14.70 -6.57
N MET A 223 9.34 13.66 -5.75
CA MET A 223 10.15 13.64 -4.53
C MET A 223 11.63 13.93 -4.84
N GLY A 224 12.22 13.25 -5.84
CA GLY A 224 13.59 13.54 -6.27
C GLY A 224 13.75 14.96 -6.85
N LEU A 225 12.76 15.48 -7.56
CA LEU A 225 12.78 16.82 -8.13
C LEU A 225 12.80 17.92 -7.06
N SER A 226 12.23 17.67 -5.88
CA SER A 226 12.20 18.62 -4.77
C SER A 226 13.59 19.10 -4.32
N ALA A 227 14.61 18.25 -4.50
CA ALA A 227 16.00 18.59 -4.16
C ALA A 227 16.60 19.72 -5.04
N TYR A 228 15.98 20.02 -6.19
CA TYR A 228 16.44 21.05 -7.13
C TYR A 228 15.68 22.36 -6.96
N GLY A 229 14.73 22.43 -6.03
CA GLY A 229 14.02 23.67 -5.71
C GLY A 229 14.91 24.63 -4.89
N ASN A 230 14.58 25.92 -4.96
CA ASN A 230 15.28 26.96 -4.21
C ASN A 230 14.36 27.53 -3.12
N SER A 231 14.66 27.26 -1.88
CA SER A 231 13.85 27.69 -0.73
C SER A 231 13.70 29.23 -0.61
N LYS A 232 14.64 30.00 -1.22
CA LYS A 232 14.57 31.46 -1.24
C LYS A 232 13.48 31.99 -2.16
N ASP A 233 13.11 31.21 -3.18
CA ASP A 233 12.08 31.56 -4.15
C ASP A 233 10.68 31.11 -3.71
N LEU A 234 10.58 30.41 -2.58
CA LEU A 234 9.29 30.00 -2.04
C LEU A 234 8.61 31.17 -1.35
N PRO A 235 7.28 31.31 -1.50
CA PRO A 235 6.51 32.31 -0.78
C PRO A 235 6.74 32.20 0.74
N LYS A 236 6.92 33.33 1.43
CA LYS A 236 7.14 33.34 2.89
C LYS A 236 5.96 32.75 3.68
N ASP A 237 4.77 32.86 3.12
CA ASP A 237 3.50 32.30 3.56
C ASP A 237 3.14 30.98 2.83
N GLY A 238 3.99 30.52 1.96
CA GLY A 238 3.86 29.25 1.24
C GLY A 238 3.93 27.99 2.12
N ARG A 239 4.08 28.20 3.39
CA ARG A 239 3.61 27.28 4.44
C ARG A 239 2.09 27.29 4.43
N ILE A 240 1.50 26.74 3.39
CA ILE A 240 0.08 26.41 3.45
C ILE A 240 -0.01 25.46 4.64
N ALA A 241 -0.49 26.04 5.73
CA ALA A 241 -0.75 25.25 6.91
C ALA A 241 -1.56 24.06 6.46
N MET A 242 -1.01 22.88 6.65
CA MET A 242 -1.77 21.66 6.50
C MET A 242 -2.86 21.55 7.59
N GLU A 243 -3.05 22.60 8.38
CA GLU A 243 -4.03 22.73 9.45
C GLU A 243 -5.49 22.60 9.00
N GLY A 244 -5.75 22.65 7.71
CA GLY A 244 -7.14 22.51 7.20
C GLY A 244 -7.25 21.63 5.96
N MET A 245 -6.54 20.72 5.84
CA MET A 245 -5.82 20.06 4.87
C MET A 245 -6.45 19.39 3.65
N PRO A 246 -7.18 18.36 3.61
CA PRO A 246 -7.44 17.68 2.34
C PRO A 246 -8.45 18.41 1.44
N GLN A 247 -9.37 19.21 2.02
CA GLN A 247 -10.40 19.87 1.25
C GLN A 247 -9.84 20.98 0.34
N VAL A 248 -8.91 21.78 0.82
CA VAL A 248 -8.36 22.89 0.03
C VAL A 248 -7.54 22.38 -1.16
N ALA A 249 -6.77 21.32 -0.99
CA ALA A 249 -6.04 20.72 -2.11
C ALA A 249 -6.97 20.05 -3.15
N MET A 250 -8.06 19.45 -2.70
CA MET A 250 -9.06 18.84 -3.59
C MET A 250 -9.94 19.87 -4.29
N GLU A 251 -10.20 21.02 -3.68
CA GLU A 251 -10.97 22.10 -4.30
C GLU A 251 -10.21 22.83 -5.41
N PHE A 252 -8.89 22.96 -5.28
CA PHE A 252 -8.09 23.68 -6.29
C PHE A 252 -7.64 22.83 -7.47
N LEU A 253 -7.43 21.51 -7.32
CA LEU A 253 -6.87 20.66 -8.35
C LEU A 253 -7.89 20.09 -9.37
N PRO A 254 -9.05 19.56 -8.99
CA PRO A 254 -9.94 18.89 -9.94
C PRO A 254 -10.70 19.83 -10.87
N GLN A 255 -10.93 21.07 -10.45
CA GLN A 255 -11.82 22.00 -11.20
C GLN A 255 -11.06 22.92 -12.17
N THR A 256 -9.80 23.22 -11.92
CA THR A 256 -9.07 24.24 -12.70
C THR A 256 -7.78 23.78 -13.34
N GLY A 257 -7.24 22.62 -12.95
CA GLY A 257 -5.93 22.15 -13.41
C GLY A 257 -4.77 23.10 -13.04
N LYS A 258 -5.00 24.03 -12.11
CA LYS A 258 -4.03 25.07 -11.71
C LYS A 258 -3.71 24.94 -10.22
N MET A 259 -2.46 25.20 -9.88
CA MET A 259 -1.97 25.20 -8.49
C MET A 259 -2.29 26.50 -7.73
N GLY A 260 -3.31 27.25 -8.13
CA GLY A 260 -3.70 28.48 -7.48
C GLY A 260 -2.56 29.52 -7.47
N PRO A 261 -2.26 30.16 -6.32
CA PRO A 261 -1.23 31.20 -6.24
C PRO A 261 0.19 30.72 -6.58
N TYR A 262 0.42 29.41 -6.62
CA TYR A 262 1.74 28.81 -6.90
C TYR A 262 1.94 28.41 -8.35
N GLU A 263 1.01 28.78 -9.24
CA GLU A 263 1.09 28.43 -10.67
C GLU A 263 2.35 28.99 -11.35
N THR A 264 2.82 30.12 -10.91
CA THR A 264 4.02 30.81 -11.45
C THR A 264 5.35 30.21 -10.99
N LEU A 265 5.35 29.32 -9.99
CA LEU A 265 6.57 28.65 -9.54
C LEU A 265 7.09 27.66 -10.59
N THR A 266 8.41 27.49 -10.64
CA THR A 266 9.03 26.43 -11.44
C THR A 266 8.60 25.05 -10.94
N PRO A 267 8.62 24.00 -11.78
CA PRO A 267 8.30 22.64 -11.33
C PRO A 267 9.16 22.17 -10.15
N GLU A 268 10.42 22.58 -10.09
CA GLU A 268 11.35 22.26 -9.00
C GLU A 268 10.89 22.92 -7.68
N ASN A 269 10.54 24.21 -7.73
CA ASN A 269 10.03 24.94 -6.56
C ASN A 269 8.65 24.42 -6.10
N LYS A 270 7.77 24.05 -7.05
CA LYS A 270 6.51 23.37 -6.73
C LYS A 270 6.75 22.03 -6.02
N ALA A 271 7.72 21.24 -6.51
CA ALA A 271 8.07 19.96 -5.91
C ALA A 271 8.65 20.13 -4.49
N GLN A 272 9.51 21.13 -4.29
CA GLN A 272 10.05 21.44 -2.98
C GLN A 272 8.96 21.91 -1.99
N LEU A 273 8.03 22.75 -2.44
CA LEU A 273 6.90 23.21 -1.64
C LEU A 273 5.99 22.04 -1.24
N LEU A 274 5.66 21.16 -2.19
CA LEU A 274 4.89 19.94 -1.92
C LEU A 274 5.57 19.07 -0.87
N GLN A 275 6.88 18.79 -1.07
CA GLN A 275 7.63 17.93 -0.17
C GLN A 275 7.70 18.50 1.24
N TYR A 276 8.00 19.79 1.38
CA TYR A 276 8.04 20.47 2.67
C TYR A 276 6.69 20.38 3.40
N ASN A 277 5.59 20.75 2.72
CA ASN A 277 4.26 20.70 3.33
C ASN A 277 3.87 19.26 3.72
N PHE A 278 4.22 18.29 2.90
CA PHE A 278 3.96 16.88 3.19
C PHE A 278 4.72 16.43 4.46
N GLU A 279 5.99 16.77 4.57
CA GLU A 279 6.81 16.49 5.76
C GLU A 279 6.25 17.11 7.02
N GLN A 280 5.86 18.40 6.95
CA GLN A 280 5.28 19.12 8.11
C GLN A 280 3.93 18.52 8.52
N GLY A 281 3.09 18.14 7.55
CA GLY A 281 1.83 17.50 7.84
C GLY A 281 1.99 16.12 8.47
N MET A 282 2.90 15.31 7.93
CA MET A 282 3.24 14.03 8.52
C MET A 282 3.76 14.19 9.96
N LEU A 283 4.67 15.14 10.17
CA LEU A 283 5.21 15.41 11.50
C LEU A 283 4.12 15.86 12.49
N THR A 284 3.24 16.75 12.07
CA THR A 284 2.12 17.20 12.90
C THR A 284 1.19 16.06 13.26
N TYR A 285 0.82 15.22 12.28
CA TYR A 285 -0.03 14.06 12.51
C TYR A 285 0.58 13.07 13.50
N PHE A 286 1.86 12.73 13.34
CA PHE A 286 2.53 11.80 14.24
C PHE A 286 2.79 12.36 15.63
N LYS A 287 3.01 13.68 15.77
CA LYS A 287 3.07 14.35 17.09
C LYS A 287 1.74 14.24 17.82
N LEU A 288 0.61 14.47 17.15
CA LEU A 288 -0.72 14.30 17.73
C LEU A 288 -0.95 12.85 18.17
N LEU A 289 -0.59 11.85 17.35
CA LEU A 289 -0.70 10.45 17.73
C LEU A 289 0.16 10.11 18.96
N LYS A 290 1.32 10.72 19.11
CA LYS A 290 2.20 10.55 20.27
C LYS A 290 1.60 11.19 21.51
N GLU A 291 1.08 12.40 21.41
CA GLU A 291 0.40 13.13 22.50
C GLU A 291 -0.82 12.37 23.01
N GLU A 292 -1.61 11.75 22.11
CA GLU A 292 -2.75 10.91 22.42
C GLU A 292 -2.38 9.49 22.88
N THR A 293 -1.09 9.22 23.12
CA THR A 293 -0.55 7.94 23.61
C THR A 293 -0.78 6.73 22.69
N TYR A 294 -1.09 6.94 21.41
CA TYR A 294 -1.18 5.85 20.43
C TYR A 294 0.18 5.31 20.00
N ILE A 295 1.22 6.14 20.06
CA ILE A 295 2.60 5.79 19.72
C ILE A 295 3.40 5.63 21.01
N GLN A 296 4.04 4.49 21.13
CA GLN A 296 4.97 4.13 22.21
C GLN A 296 6.39 3.97 21.65
N ASP A 297 7.27 3.30 22.40
CA ASP A 297 8.68 3.15 22.07
C ASP A 297 8.95 2.54 20.69
N ASN A 298 8.10 1.57 20.27
CA ASN A 298 8.26 0.87 19.01
C ASN A 298 7.10 1.20 18.06
N LEU A 299 7.42 1.74 16.88
CA LEU A 299 6.48 2.14 15.85
C LEU A 299 6.76 1.41 14.55
N CYS A 300 5.76 0.72 14.02
CA CYS A 300 5.78 0.03 12.74
C CYS A 300 4.95 0.79 11.70
N LEU A 301 5.53 1.07 10.53
CA LEU A 301 4.91 1.88 9.48
C LEU A 301 4.82 1.10 8.16
N ALA A 302 3.68 1.17 7.46
CA ALA A 302 3.49 0.60 6.12
C ALA A 302 2.40 1.33 5.33
N GLY A 303 2.30 1.06 4.04
CA GLY A 303 1.48 1.74 3.04
C GLY A 303 2.33 2.58 2.10
N GLY A 304 1.83 2.88 0.91
CA GLY A 304 2.57 3.57 -0.16
C GLY A 304 3.13 4.94 0.23
N VAL A 305 2.55 5.60 1.22
CA VAL A 305 3.04 6.88 1.79
C VAL A 305 4.47 6.76 2.32
N PHE A 306 4.83 5.63 2.90
CA PHE A 306 6.17 5.42 3.49
C PHE A 306 7.26 5.05 2.46
N LEU A 307 6.96 5.09 1.17
CA LEU A 307 7.97 5.19 0.12
C LEU A 307 8.65 6.57 0.09
N ASN A 308 8.05 7.58 0.75
CA ASN A 308 8.64 8.91 0.87
C ASN A 308 9.73 8.92 1.96
N ILE A 309 10.96 8.63 1.56
CA ILE A 309 12.10 8.52 2.48
C ILE A 309 12.44 9.84 3.19
N LEU A 310 12.16 10.98 2.58
CA LEU A 310 12.39 12.30 3.18
C LEU A 310 11.43 12.53 4.36
N ALA A 311 10.16 12.23 4.19
CA ALA A 311 9.19 12.29 5.29
C ALA A 311 9.52 11.30 6.40
N ASN A 312 9.97 10.09 6.06
CA ASN A 312 10.41 9.09 7.05
C ASN A 312 11.60 9.61 7.88
N SER A 313 12.57 10.29 7.24
CA SER A 313 13.71 10.90 7.94
C SER A 313 13.24 11.97 8.93
N VAL A 314 12.27 12.81 8.55
CA VAL A 314 11.70 13.84 9.45
C VAL A 314 11.07 13.22 10.69
N LEU A 315 10.36 12.09 10.56
CA LEU A 315 9.78 11.39 11.72
C LEU A 315 10.87 10.85 12.67
N HIS A 316 11.94 10.29 12.11
CA HIS A 316 13.08 9.80 12.87
C HIS A 316 13.85 10.93 13.57
N GLU A 317 14.19 12.01 12.86
CA GLU A 317 14.92 13.17 13.39
C GLU A 317 14.18 13.91 14.49
N ASN A 318 12.84 13.86 14.48
CA ASN A 318 11.98 14.44 15.51
C ASN A 318 11.62 13.47 16.65
N ASN A 319 12.24 12.30 16.72
CA ASN A 319 12.07 11.32 17.80
C ASN A 319 10.59 10.99 18.05
N ILE A 320 9.84 10.72 16.99
CA ILE A 320 8.42 10.35 17.10
C ILE A 320 8.25 9.07 17.91
N ALA A 321 9.14 8.11 17.73
CA ALA A 321 9.27 6.91 18.56
C ALA A 321 10.75 6.59 18.76
N ASP A 322 11.10 5.82 19.78
CA ASP A 322 12.48 5.40 20.03
C ASP A 322 13.00 4.48 18.91
N ASN A 323 12.10 3.64 18.42
CA ASN A 323 12.40 2.72 17.32
C ASN A 323 11.29 2.82 16.26
N ILE A 324 11.70 3.05 15.00
CA ILE A 324 10.79 3.06 13.85
C ILE A 324 11.20 1.93 12.90
N HIS A 325 10.23 1.08 12.53
CA HIS A 325 10.40 0.04 11.54
C HIS A 325 9.53 0.31 10.32
N ILE A 326 10.14 0.32 9.15
CA ILE A 326 9.48 0.38 7.84
C ILE A 326 9.99 -0.83 7.05
N PRO A 327 9.13 -1.74 6.58
CA PRO A 327 9.60 -2.91 5.83
C PRO A 327 10.21 -2.49 4.48
N PRO A 328 11.08 -3.31 3.87
CA PRO A 328 11.65 -3.00 2.56
C PRO A 328 10.63 -3.02 1.39
N PHE A 329 9.37 -3.33 1.69
CA PHE A 329 8.22 -3.38 0.79
C PHE A 329 7.01 -2.73 1.47
N PRO A 330 7.05 -1.42 1.77
CA PRO A 330 5.96 -0.78 2.52
C PRO A 330 4.68 -0.61 1.71
N ASP A 331 4.77 -0.61 0.38
CA ASP A 331 3.68 -0.45 -0.59
C ASP A 331 2.92 -1.77 -0.86
N ASP A 332 2.07 -1.77 -1.88
CA ASP A 332 1.24 -2.92 -2.27
C ASP A 332 2.04 -4.19 -2.59
N THR A 333 3.32 -4.07 -2.94
CA THR A 333 4.18 -5.25 -3.16
C THR A 333 4.34 -6.11 -1.90
N GLY A 334 4.17 -5.51 -0.72
CA GLY A 334 4.21 -6.18 0.58
C GLY A 334 2.89 -6.83 1.02
N LEU A 335 1.79 -6.57 0.32
CA LEU A 335 0.46 -7.04 0.73
C LEU A 335 0.34 -8.56 0.77
N SER A 336 0.94 -9.27 -0.17
CA SER A 336 0.93 -10.74 -0.16
C SER A 336 1.63 -11.31 1.06
N PHE A 337 2.73 -10.69 1.49
CA PHE A 337 3.45 -11.07 2.70
C PHE A 337 2.61 -10.81 3.95
N GLY A 338 2.05 -9.62 4.09
CA GLY A 338 1.18 -9.28 5.21
C GLY A 338 -0.07 -10.16 5.28
N ALA A 339 -0.69 -10.47 4.14
CA ALA A 339 -1.84 -11.36 4.05
C ALA A 339 -1.51 -12.76 4.56
N ALA A 340 -0.39 -13.35 4.10
CA ALA A 340 0.04 -14.67 4.56
C ALA A 340 0.33 -14.68 6.05
N CYS A 341 1.09 -13.70 6.56
CA CYS A 341 1.41 -13.56 7.97
C CYS A 341 0.15 -13.44 8.83
N TYR A 342 -0.78 -12.56 8.45
CA TYR A 342 -2.04 -12.41 9.18
C TYR A 342 -2.89 -13.67 9.16
N GLY A 343 -2.96 -14.37 8.01
CA GLY A 343 -3.66 -15.63 7.89
C GLY A 343 -3.10 -16.69 8.83
N ILE A 344 -1.78 -16.83 8.92
CA ILE A 344 -1.11 -17.75 9.85
C ILE A 344 -1.37 -17.32 11.29
N PHE A 345 -1.19 -16.05 11.60
CA PHE A 345 -1.41 -15.50 12.94
C PHE A 345 -2.83 -15.77 13.44
N LYS A 346 -3.85 -15.54 12.64
CA LYS A 346 -5.27 -15.80 12.98
C LYS A 346 -5.57 -17.27 13.22
N ASN A 347 -4.84 -18.19 12.61
CA ASN A 347 -5.05 -19.62 12.76
C ASN A 347 -4.20 -20.24 13.88
N LYS A 348 -3.01 -19.66 14.19
CA LYS A 348 -2.01 -20.27 15.08
C LYS A 348 -1.52 -19.36 16.21
N GLY A 349 -1.90 -18.09 16.21
CA GLY A 349 -1.47 -17.12 17.22
C GLY A 349 -0.02 -16.65 17.10
N LYS A 350 0.76 -17.21 16.17
CA LYS A 350 2.17 -16.85 15.94
C LYS A 350 2.57 -17.03 14.48
N VAL A 351 3.61 -16.32 14.06
CA VAL A 351 4.24 -16.43 12.73
C VAL A 351 5.72 -16.69 12.93
N ASN A 352 6.27 -17.67 12.22
CA ASN A 352 7.70 -17.98 12.24
C ASN A 352 8.36 -17.33 11.02
N LEU A 353 9.29 -16.42 11.27
CA LEU A 353 10.04 -15.71 10.24
C LEU A 353 11.54 -15.79 10.49
N PRO A 354 12.37 -15.83 9.44
CA PRO A 354 13.80 -15.68 9.59
C PRO A 354 14.16 -14.26 10.04
N HIS A 355 15.27 -14.09 10.74
CA HIS A 355 15.71 -12.81 11.31
C HIS A 355 16.00 -11.70 10.27
N ASN A 356 16.08 -12.01 8.99
CA ASN A 356 16.41 -11.03 7.96
C ASN A 356 15.55 -11.19 6.71
N ILE A 357 14.38 -10.58 6.73
CA ILE A 357 13.40 -10.63 5.65
C ILE A 357 13.86 -9.91 4.37
N SER A 358 14.71 -8.90 4.48
CA SER A 358 15.19 -8.11 3.33
C SER A 358 16.03 -8.92 2.33
N LEU A 359 16.54 -10.08 2.74
CA LEU A 359 17.39 -10.96 1.93
C LEU A 359 16.64 -12.16 1.32
N LEU A 360 15.31 -12.21 1.39
CA LEU A 360 14.48 -13.33 0.98
C LEU A 360 14.08 -13.28 -0.51
N GLY A 361 14.97 -12.84 -1.36
CA GLY A 361 14.86 -12.99 -2.81
C GLY A 361 16.18 -13.49 -3.37
N LYS A 362 16.22 -14.76 -3.78
CA LYS A 362 17.33 -15.26 -4.58
C LYS A 362 17.14 -14.89 -6.03
#